data_087e77ef165a9dec18e021ee87a0e294
#
_entry.id   087e77ef165a9dec18e021ee87a0e294
#
_cell.length_a   1.000
_cell.length_b   1.000
_cell.length_c   1.000
_cell.angle_alpha   90.00
_cell.angle_beta   90.00
_cell.angle_gamma   90.00
#
_symmetry.space_group_name_H-M   'P 1'
#
loop_
_entity.id
_entity.type
_entity.pdbx_description
1 polymer ?
#
loop_
_entity_poly.entity_id
_entity_poly.type
_entity_poly.pdbx_seq_one_letter_code
_entity_poly.pdbx_strand_id
1 'polypeptide(L)'
;MSEFKVECVRIGEVVKHPNADSLSITHIHGGYPCIFKTGDFNTGELCVYVPVDALVPVARPEFKFLDGGKGRALERIKARKLRGAFSMGLLAKAPDGAREGDDLQATFGIDKWLPESEREPAQPNRVKRKGSWLGYLWLRIRQLVGLAPPKAPSVPVYDIEGIRKHSGILIEGEEVVIREKIHGMNSKFLHTGKRFYVGSRTQFRKGPSAWHTIAERHNLEQKLRNYPNIVLFGEVFGECQDLKYGVPPSEGVRFVAFDALVMNADGTRKWLSNNDLESFCFGLDIPMAPVLYRGPWKPEMVSLAEGRSVIPGANHCREGIVIRPVIERTDLRIGRVQLKLAGEMYLTRKEQP
;
A
#
# COMPACT_ATOMS: atom_id res chain seq x y z
N MET A 1 6.96 0.40 -8.32
CA MET A 1 6.80 0.25 -6.84
C MET A 1 6.84 1.63 -6.24
N SER A 2 5.87 2.01 -5.45
CA SER A 2 5.96 3.22 -4.64
C SER A 2 7.06 3.01 -3.60
N GLU A 3 8.27 3.35 -3.98
CA GLU A 3 9.42 3.24 -3.11
C GLU A 3 9.29 4.30 -2.02
N PHE A 4 9.44 3.87 -0.76
CA PHE A 4 9.53 4.81 0.36
C PHE A 4 10.85 5.55 0.24
N LYS A 5 10.80 6.87 0.09
CA LYS A 5 11.98 7.73 -0.02
C LYS A 5 11.87 8.92 0.90
N VAL A 6 12.99 9.33 1.45
CA VAL A 6 13.19 10.62 2.09
C VAL A 6 13.90 11.50 1.08
N GLU A 7 13.12 12.22 0.30
CA GLU A 7 13.59 12.80 -0.96
C GLU A 7 13.98 14.28 -0.81
N CYS A 8 15.11 14.65 -1.40
CA CYS A 8 15.45 16.07 -1.61
C CYS A 8 14.56 16.61 -2.72
N VAL A 9 13.74 17.59 -2.39
CA VAL A 9 12.75 18.15 -3.32
C VAL A 9 12.84 19.67 -3.37
N ARG A 10 12.39 20.25 -4.48
CA ARG A 10 12.26 21.70 -4.61
C ARG A 10 10.90 22.15 -4.10
N ILE A 11 10.90 23.16 -3.26
CA ILE A 11 9.68 23.79 -2.74
C ILE A 11 8.99 24.53 -3.87
N GLY A 12 7.72 24.16 -4.10
CA GLY A 12 6.84 24.86 -5.01
C GLY A 12 6.35 26.20 -4.44
N GLU A 13 5.17 26.61 -4.84
CA GLU A 13 4.54 27.81 -4.29
C GLU A 13 4.37 27.70 -2.77
N VAL A 14 4.71 28.78 -2.06
CA VAL A 14 4.51 28.92 -0.63
C VAL A 14 3.33 29.87 -0.40
N VAL A 15 2.27 29.38 0.21
CA VAL A 15 1.09 30.18 0.54
C VAL A 15 0.92 30.32 2.05
N LYS A 16 0.31 31.44 2.48
CA LYS A 16 0.00 31.66 3.89
C LYS A 16 -1.05 30.67 4.37
N HIS A 17 -0.87 30.16 5.60
CA HIS A 17 -1.85 29.29 6.23
C HIS A 17 -3.18 30.07 6.50
N PRO A 18 -4.37 29.52 6.16
CA PRO A 18 -5.62 30.27 6.26
C PRO A 18 -6.00 30.69 7.69
N ASN A 19 -5.56 29.91 8.69
CA ASN A 19 -5.98 30.09 10.09
C ASN A 19 -4.78 30.29 11.05
N ALA A 20 -3.60 30.67 10.53
CA ALA A 20 -2.41 30.89 11.38
C ALA A 20 -1.38 31.79 10.70
N ASP A 21 -1.04 32.93 11.34
CA ASP A 21 -0.06 33.87 10.81
C ASP A 21 1.39 33.38 10.82
N SER A 22 1.70 32.46 11.72
CA SER A 22 3.05 31.90 11.89
C SER A 22 3.31 30.64 11.05
N LEU A 23 2.34 30.21 10.23
CA LEU A 23 2.44 29.01 9.42
C LEU A 23 2.25 29.30 7.93
N SER A 24 2.94 28.51 7.12
CA SER A 24 2.85 28.52 5.66
C SER A 24 2.61 27.09 5.15
N ILE A 25 2.10 26.96 3.94
CA ILE A 25 1.78 25.70 3.28
C ILE A 25 2.46 25.68 1.93
N THR A 26 3.03 24.53 1.59
CA THR A 26 3.43 24.19 0.22
C THR A 26 2.92 22.82 -0.17
N HIS A 27 2.95 22.49 -1.46
CA HIS A 27 2.54 21.19 -1.99
C HIS A 27 3.73 20.47 -2.61
N ILE A 28 4.21 19.42 -1.94
CA ILE A 28 5.28 18.57 -2.46
C ILE A 28 4.71 17.65 -3.55
N HIS A 29 5.43 17.51 -4.66
CA HIS A 29 4.98 16.80 -5.87
C HIS A 29 3.60 17.25 -6.38
N GLY A 30 3.19 18.49 -6.05
CA GLY A 30 1.90 19.04 -6.43
C GLY A 30 0.69 18.50 -5.64
N GLY A 31 0.83 17.43 -4.84
CA GLY A 31 -0.32 16.77 -4.20
C GLY A 31 -0.19 16.52 -2.69
N TYR A 32 0.99 16.73 -2.10
CA TYR A 32 1.21 16.51 -0.66
C TYR A 32 1.30 17.86 0.07
N PRO A 33 0.23 18.33 0.73
CA PRO A 33 0.30 19.57 1.50
C PRO A 33 1.21 19.39 2.70
N CYS A 34 2.19 20.28 2.86
CA CYS A 34 3.09 20.33 3.99
C CYS A 34 3.03 21.69 4.65
N ILE A 35 2.75 21.71 5.97
CA ILE A 35 2.69 22.91 6.79
C ILE A 35 4.00 23.05 7.54
N PHE A 36 4.56 24.26 7.53
CA PHE A 36 5.81 24.60 8.21
C PHE A 36 5.73 26.02 8.79
N LYS A 37 6.69 26.40 9.63
CA LYS A 37 6.75 27.73 10.20
C LYS A 37 7.09 28.76 9.13
N THR A 38 6.37 29.84 9.09
CA THR A 38 6.61 30.95 8.12
C THR A 38 8.04 31.44 8.24
N GLY A 39 8.74 31.52 7.13
CA GLY A 39 10.14 31.94 7.04
C GLY A 39 11.16 30.82 7.12
N ASP A 40 10.76 29.57 7.45
CA ASP A 40 11.71 28.43 7.46
C ASP A 40 12.16 28.02 6.06
N PHE A 41 11.29 28.20 5.05
CA PHE A 41 11.53 27.84 3.65
C PHE A 41 10.90 28.83 2.68
N ASN A 42 11.50 28.96 1.49
CA ASN A 42 11.06 29.82 0.40
C ASN A 42 10.78 29.01 -0.88
N THR A 43 9.93 29.57 -1.75
CA THR A 43 9.69 29.03 -3.10
C THR A 43 11.00 28.87 -3.88
N GLY A 44 11.22 27.70 -4.48
CA GLY A 44 12.42 27.37 -5.24
C GLY A 44 13.59 26.82 -4.41
N GLU A 45 13.52 26.88 -3.08
CA GLU A 45 14.53 26.32 -2.17
C GLU A 45 14.50 24.78 -2.17
N LEU A 46 15.66 24.13 -1.98
CA LEU A 46 15.74 22.69 -1.77
C LEU A 46 15.46 22.37 -0.30
N CYS A 47 14.64 21.37 -0.07
CA CYS A 47 14.37 20.82 1.24
C CYS A 47 14.30 19.29 1.21
N VAL A 48 14.29 18.67 2.36
CA VAL A 48 14.08 17.23 2.51
C VAL A 48 12.62 16.99 2.87
N TYR A 49 11.91 16.26 2.02
CA TYR A 49 10.57 15.77 2.30
C TYR A 49 10.62 14.45 3.04
N VAL A 50 10.15 14.43 4.28
CA VAL A 50 10.00 13.25 5.11
C VAL A 50 8.53 12.82 5.06
N PRO A 51 8.20 11.71 4.38
CA PRO A 51 6.82 11.32 4.14
C PRO A 51 6.13 10.80 5.42
N VAL A 52 4.82 10.67 5.35
CA VAL A 52 4.01 9.95 6.35
C VAL A 52 4.54 8.51 6.44
N ASP A 53 4.48 7.94 7.65
CA ASP A 53 5.03 6.63 8.02
C ASP A 53 6.57 6.55 8.04
N ALA A 54 7.26 7.69 8.02
CA ALA A 54 8.66 7.74 8.36
C ALA A 54 8.84 7.59 9.88
N LEU A 55 9.80 6.76 10.31
CA LEU A 55 10.31 6.70 11.68
C LEU A 55 11.57 7.55 11.77
N VAL A 56 11.46 8.70 12.40
CA VAL A 56 12.56 9.67 12.50
C VAL A 56 13.26 9.59 13.86
N PRO A 57 14.61 9.64 13.90
CA PRO A 57 15.38 9.68 15.15
C PRO A 57 15.28 11.05 15.81
N VAL A 58 14.56 11.15 16.93
CA VAL A 58 14.32 12.44 17.63
C VAL A 58 15.57 13.03 18.29
N ALA A 59 16.64 12.25 18.39
CA ALA A 59 17.93 12.76 18.86
C ALA A 59 18.60 13.74 17.87
N ARG A 60 18.23 13.71 16.60
CA ARG A 60 18.75 14.62 15.58
C ARG A 60 18.20 16.02 15.76
N PRO A 61 19.01 17.06 15.54
CA PRO A 61 18.57 18.46 15.66
C PRO A 61 17.31 18.78 14.86
N GLU A 62 17.20 18.22 13.64
CA GLU A 62 16.10 18.45 12.71
C GLU A 62 14.77 17.90 13.20
N PHE A 63 14.78 16.90 14.10
CA PHE A 63 13.59 16.20 14.61
C PHE A 63 13.37 16.33 16.11
N LYS A 64 14.30 17.00 16.82
CA LYS A 64 14.27 17.12 18.29
C LYS A 64 12.96 17.71 18.83
N PHE A 65 12.34 18.61 18.08
CA PHE A 65 11.06 19.21 18.46
C PHE A 65 9.88 18.21 18.51
N LEU A 66 10.03 17.02 17.91
CA LEU A 66 9.02 15.96 17.93
C LEU A 66 9.02 15.14 19.22
N ASP A 67 10.08 15.17 20.00
CA ASP A 67 10.21 14.39 21.24
C ASP A 67 9.16 14.79 22.29
N GLY A 68 8.81 16.08 22.36
CA GLY A 68 7.81 16.60 23.29
C GLY A 68 8.07 16.21 24.76
N GLY A 69 9.34 15.95 25.14
CA GLY A 69 9.74 15.55 26.50
C GLY A 69 9.42 14.09 26.86
N LYS A 70 9.12 13.24 25.90
CA LYS A 70 8.75 11.84 26.12
C LYS A 70 9.92 10.86 26.14
N GLY A 71 11.13 11.33 25.82
CA GLY A 71 12.35 10.52 25.80
C GLY A 71 12.34 9.35 24.81
N ARG A 72 11.58 9.46 23.72
CA ARG A 72 11.51 8.42 22.68
C ARG A 72 12.75 8.45 21.80
N ALA A 73 13.20 7.28 21.37
CA ALA A 73 14.30 7.20 20.41
C ALA A 73 13.84 7.55 18.98
N LEU A 74 12.64 7.12 18.62
CA LEU A 74 12.03 7.29 17.29
C LEU A 74 10.62 7.85 17.41
N GLU A 75 10.23 8.71 16.48
CA GLU A 75 8.85 9.18 16.33
C GLU A 75 8.34 8.90 14.91
N ARG A 76 7.09 8.44 14.81
CA ARG A 76 6.42 8.19 13.52
C ARG A 76 5.81 9.49 12.99
N ILE A 77 6.16 9.86 11.77
CA ILE A 77 5.51 10.97 11.08
C ILE A 77 4.11 10.54 10.65
N LYS A 78 3.10 11.25 11.16
CA LYS A 78 1.69 11.03 10.82
C LYS A 78 1.13 12.24 10.08
N ALA A 79 0.15 11.99 9.20
CA ALA A 79 -0.66 13.08 8.69
C ALA A 79 -1.41 13.76 9.84
N ARG A 80 -1.54 15.08 9.79
CA ARG A 80 -2.16 15.88 10.86
C ARG A 80 -3.01 17.01 10.28
N LYS A 81 -4.00 17.43 11.03
CA LYS A 81 -4.66 18.73 10.82
C LYS A 81 -4.08 19.73 11.79
N LEU A 82 -3.44 20.77 11.25
CA LEU A 82 -2.89 21.88 12.02
C LEU A 82 -3.80 23.09 11.82
N ARG A 83 -4.44 23.56 12.90
CA ARG A 83 -5.42 24.66 12.85
C ARG A 83 -6.45 24.55 11.71
N GLY A 84 -6.93 23.31 11.47
CA GLY A 84 -7.92 23.00 10.45
C GLY A 84 -7.38 22.67 9.05
N ALA A 85 -6.14 23.01 8.72
CA ALA A 85 -5.53 22.64 7.46
C ALA A 85 -4.80 21.29 7.55
N PHE A 86 -4.89 20.51 6.49
CA PHE A 86 -4.30 19.17 6.40
C PHE A 86 -2.81 19.24 6.01
N SER A 87 -1.98 18.43 6.66
CA SER A 87 -0.54 18.32 6.40
C SER A 87 -0.13 16.87 6.30
N MET A 88 0.66 16.54 5.27
CA MET A 88 1.23 15.20 5.04
C MET A 88 2.74 15.28 5.02
N GLY A 89 3.39 14.62 5.98
CA GLY A 89 4.84 14.62 6.07
C GLY A 89 5.40 15.84 6.80
N LEU A 90 6.71 15.96 6.73
CA LEU A 90 7.51 16.99 7.38
C LEU A 90 8.57 17.50 6.41
N LEU A 91 8.92 18.79 6.50
CA LEU A 91 10.05 19.36 5.77
C LEU A 91 11.23 19.55 6.72
N ALA A 92 12.42 19.16 6.27
CA ALA A 92 13.68 19.44 6.93
C ALA A 92 14.63 20.18 5.98
N LYS A 93 15.62 20.88 6.50
CA LYS A 93 16.61 21.55 5.66
C LYS A 93 17.45 20.52 4.89
N ALA A 94 17.69 20.80 3.61
CA ALA A 94 18.58 19.99 2.82
C ALA A 94 20.02 20.12 3.32
N PRO A 95 20.78 19.02 3.46
CA PRO A 95 22.19 19.11 3.78
C PRO A 95 22.97 19.71 2.61
N ASP A 96 24.14 20.29 2.90
CA ASP A 96 25.02 20.87 1.90
C ASP A 96 25.37 19.85 0.82
N GLY A 97 25.27 20.25 -0.44
CA GLY A 97 25.56 19.40 -1.61
C GLY A 97 24.45 18.45 -2.03
N ALA A 98 23.31 18.41 -1.33
CA ALA A 98 22.16 17.62 -1.76
C ALA A 98 21.58 18.15 -3.07
N ARG A 99 21.11 17.24 -3.92
CA ARG A 99 20.51 17.54 -5.22
C ARG A 99 19.05 17.10 -5.24
N GLU A 100 18.25 17.80 -6.03
CA GLU A 100 16.86 17.41 -6.24
C GLU A 100 16.76 15.96 -6.76
N GLY A 101 15.93 15.13 -6.10
CA GLY A 101 15.76 13.71 -6.39
C GLY A 101 16.63 12.77 -5.55
N ASP A 102 17.60 13.27 -4.79
CA ASP A 102 18.44 12.45 -3.92
C ASP A 102 17.58 11.77 -2.85
N ASP A 103 17.83 10.48 -2.60
CA ASP A 103 17.27 9.75 -1.46
C ASP A 103 18.18 9.90 -0.25
N LEU A 104 17.71 10.62 0.74
CA LEU A 104 18.43 10.95 1.97
C LEU A 104 17.99 10.07 3.16
N GLN A 105 17.27 8.97 2.91
CA GLN A 105 16.79 8.07 3.95
C GLN A 105 17.92 7.60 4.87
N ALA A 106 19.00 7.07 4.29
CA ALA A 106 20.17 6.61 5.05
C ALA A 106 20.91 7.75 5.76
N THR A 107 21.04 8.92 5.12
CA THR A 107 21.69 10.11 5.66
C THR A 107 21.03 10.60 6.95
N PHE A 108 19.69 10.55 6.99
CA PHE A 108 18.92 10.96 8.17
C PHE A 108 18.66 9.81 9.15
N GLY A 109 19.02 8.57 8.83
CA GLY A 109 18.74 7.40 9.66
C GLY A 109 17.25 7.14 9.84
N ILE A 110 16.48 7.36 8.77
CA ILE A 110 15.03 7.23 8.78
C ILE A 110 14.62 5.86 8.23
N ASP A 111 13.77 5.16 8.96
CA ASP A 111 13.18 3.91 8.54
C ASP A 111 11.69 4.07 8.18
N LYS A 112 11.16 3.16 7.38
CA LYS A 112 9.73 3.08 7.13
C LYS A 112 9.05 2.37 8.30
N TRP A 113 8.01 3.00 8.85
CA TRP A 113 7.12 2.31 9.78
C TRP A 113 6.28 1.27 9.03
N LEU A 114 6.20 0.07 9.58
CA LEU A 114 5.36 -1.00 9.07
C LEU A 114 4.36 -1.43 10.15
N PRO A 115 3.07 -1.63 9.81
CA PRO A 115 2.11 -2.24 10.70
C PRO A 115 2.61 -3.60 11.19
N GLU A 116 2.20 -4.01 12.38
CA GLU A 116 2.63 -5.29 12.96
C GLU A 116 2.29 -6.49 12.08
N SER A 117 1.15 -6.43 11.39
CA SER A 117 0.72 -7.43 10.40
C SER A 117 1.61 -7.55 9.17
N GLU A 118 2.35 -6.49 8.81
CA GLU A 118 3.29 -6.47 7.69
C GLU A 118 4.75 -6.69 8.13
N ARG A 119 5.02 -6.61 9.44
CA ARG A 119 6.35 -6.94 9.95
C ARG A 119 6.60 -8.42 9.71
N GLU A 120 7.68 -8.75 9.05
CA GLU A 120 8.13 -10.14 9.03
C GLU A 120 8.36 -10.56 10.49
N PRO A 121 7.79 -11.71 10.95
CA PRO A 121 8.18 -12.22 12.23
C PRO A 121 9.71 -12.31 12.22
N ALA A 122 10.35 -11.69 13.22
CA ALA A 122 11.80 -11.71 13.36
C ALA A 122 12.24 -13.16 13.13
N GLN A 123 12.91 -13.40 12.01
CA GLN A 123 13.41 -14.77 11.74
C GLN A 123 14.30 -15.05 12.94
N PRO A 124 13.99 -16.09 13.75
CA PRO A 124 14.90 -16.44 14.82
C PRO A 124 16.24 -16.60 14.15
N ASN A 125 17.25 -15.86 14.60
CA ASN A 125 18.59 -15.77 14.02
C ASN A 125 18.91 -17.08 13.33
N ARG A 126 18.64 -17.14 12.02
CA ARG A 126 19.18 -18.23 11.21
C ARG A 126 20.67 -18.01 11.29
N VAL A 127 21.24 -18.63 12.31
CA VAL A 127 22.65 -18.99 12.24
C VAL A 127 22.78 -19.53 10.82
N LYS A 128 23.50 -18.78 9.96
CA LYS A 128 23.83 -19.25 8.61
C LYS A 128 24.59 -20.56 8.85
N ARG A 129 23.85 -21.66 9.03
CA ARG A 129 24.43 -22.97 8.89
C ARG A 129 24.99 -22.93 7.49
N LYS A 130 26.30 -22.82 7.39
CA LYS A 130 27.04 -23.08 6.15
C LYS A 130 26.46 -24.40 5.64
N GLY A 131 25.54 -24.28 4.67
CA GLY A 131 24.88 -25.46 4.10
C GLY A 131 25.99 -26.34 3.62
N SER A 132 26.13 -27.54 4.21
CA SER A 132 27.05 -28.55 3.73
C SER A 132 26.75 -28.73 2.23
N TRP A 133 27.77 -28.70 1.39
CA TRP A 133 27.68 -29.03 -0.03
C TRP A 133 26.82 -30.29 -0.27
N LEU A 134 26.96 -31.29 0.59
CA LEU A 134 26.14 -32.49 0.64
C LEU A 134 24.65 -32.20 0.88
N GLY A 135 24.28 -31.22 1.73
CA GLY A 135 22.88 -30.81 1.95
C GLY A 135 22.28 -30.15 0.72
N TYR A 136 23.06 -29.36 -0.02
CA TYR A 136 22.63 -28.76 -1.28
C TYR A 136 22.45 -29.82 -2.39
N LEU A 137 23.37 -30.76 -2.49
CA LEU A 137 23.28 -31.89 -3.44
C LEU A 137 22.06 -32.77 -3.13
N TRP A 138 21.80 -33.07 -1.86
CA TRP A 138 20.62 -33.82 -1.41
C TRP A 138 19.31 -33.12 -1.73
N LEU A 139 19.26 -31.81 -1.57
CA LEU A 139 18.09 -31.00 -1.92
C LEU A 139 17.83 -31.03 -3.44
N ARG A 140 18.87 -30.95 -4.25
CA ARG A 140 18.81 -31.08 -5.71
C ARG A 140 18.32 -32.45 -6.16
N ILE A 141 18.86 -33.53 -5.55
CA ILE A 141 18.43 -34.90 -5.83
C ILE A 141 16.94 -35.06 -5.46
N ARG A 142 16.49 -34.58 -4.29
CA ARG A 142 15.08 -34.61 -3.92
C ARG A 142 14.19 -33.82 -4.87
N GLN A 143 14.68 -32.73 -5.44
CA GLN A 143 13.95 -31.97 -6.46
C GLN A 143 13.83 -32.74 -7.77
N LEU A 144 14.91 -33.41 -8.21
CA LEU A 144 14.97 -34.21 -9.44
C LEU A 144 14.08 -35.46 -9.36
N VAL A 145 14.05 -36.14 -8.21
CA VAL A 145 13.18 -37.32 -7.99
C VAL A 145 11.77 -36.97 -7.48
N GLY A 146 11.36 -35.67 -7.51
CA GLY A 146 10.01 -35.25 -7.12
C GLY A 146 9.70 -35.35 -5.62
N LEU A 147 10.69 -35.62 -4.78
CA LEU A 147 10.54 -35.79 -3.32
C LEU A 147 10.63 -34.46 -2.54
N ALA A 148 11.18 -33.40 -3.15
CA ALA A 148 11.17 -32.08 -2.57
C ALA A 148 9.98 -31.28 -3.10
N PRO A 149 9.28 -30.51 -2.25
CA PRO A 149 8.21 -29.66 -2.74
C PRO A 149 8.78 -28.66 -3.76
N PRO A 150 8.17 -28.51 -4.95
CA PRO A 150 8.61 -27.52 -5.91
C PRO A 150 8.61 -26.12 -5.28
N LYS A 151 9.54 -25.28 -5.74
CA LYS A 151 9.60 -23.88 -5.33
C LYS A 151 8.28 -23.20 -5.70
N ALA A 152 7.74 -22.42 -4.79
CA ALA A 152 6.52 -21.65 -5.07
C ALA A 152 6.73 -20.72 -6.29
N PRO A 153 5.72 -20.53 -7.14
CA PRO A 153 5.82 -19.65 -8.29
C PRO A 153 6.20 -18.23 -7.87
N SER A 154 6.98 -17.54 -8.73
CA SER A 154 7.32 -16.15 -8.52
C SER A 154 6.13 -15.28 -8.96
N VAL A 155 5.44 -14.70 -7.99
CA VAL A 155 4.33 -13.75 -8.20
C VAL A 155 4.83 -12.36 -7.85
N PRO A 156 4.56 -11.33 -8.68
CA PRO A 156 4.97 -9.96 -8.37
C PRO A 156 4.33 -9.49 -7.06
N VAL A 157 5.05 -8.61 -6.36
CA VAL A 157 4.48 -7.90 -5.22
C VAL A 157 3.42 -6.93 -5.74
N TYR A 158 2.21 -7.02 -5.19
CA TYR A 158 1.13 -6.10 -5.57
C TYR A 158 1.38 -4.74 -4.93
N ASP A 159 1.52 -3.72 -5.77
CA ASP A 159 1.66 -2.34 -5.33
C ASP A 159 1.04 -1.41 -6.36
N ILE A 160 0.48 -0.30 -5.89
CA ILE A 160 -0.16 0.73 -6.72
C ILE A 160 0.31 2.11 -6.27
N GLU A 161 0.49 3.01 -7.23
CA GLU A 161 0.99 4.36 -6.98
C GLU A 161 -0.08 5.28 -6.39
N GLY A 162 0.36 6.34 -5.69
CA GLY A 162 -0.53 7.35 -5.12
C GLY A 162 -0.84 8.45 -6.13
N ILE A 163 -2.13 8.79 -6.30
CA ILE A 163 -2.54 9.85 -7.22
C ILE A 163 -1.94 11.22 -6.84
N ARG A 164 -1.68 11.46 -5.55
CA ARG A 164 -1.09 12.72 -5.07
C ARG A 164 0.30 12.97 -5.66
N LYS A 165 1.07 11.90 -5.92
CA LYS A 165 2.39 12.00 -6.56
C LYS A 165 2.28 12.04 -8.10
N HIS A 166 1.21 11.55 -8.64
CA HIS A 166 1.03 11.29 -10.06
C HIS A 166 -0.27 11.91 -10.59
N SER A 167 -0.57 13.16 -10.16
CA SER A 167 -1.66 13.94 -10.73
C SER A 167 -1.44 14.10 -12.25
N GLY A 168 -2.48 13.97 -13.04
CA GLY A 168 -2.39 14.07 -14.51
C GLY A 168 -1.99 12.76 -15.23
N ILE A 169 -1.92 11.61 -14.51
CA ILE A 169 -1.87 10.29 -15.16
C ILE A 169 -3.24 9.87 -15.69
N LEU A 170 -4.29 10.15 -14.91
CA LEU A 170 -5.66 9.92 -15.37
C LEU A 170 -6.06 11.02 -16.33
N ILE A 171 -6.67 10.63 -17.44
CA ILE A 171 -7.08 11.53 -18.52
C ILE A 171 -8.53 11.94 -18.24
N GLU A 172 -8.80 13.25 -18.19
CA GLU A 172 -10.17 13.73 -18.00
C GLU A 172 -11.10 13.21 -19.12
N GLY A 173 -12.25 12.66 -18.72
CA GLY A 173 -13.20 12.03 -19.62
C GLY A 173 -12.93 10.54 -19.91
N GLU A 174 -11.78 9.97 -19.51
CA GLU A 174 -11.59 8.53 -19.66
C GLU A 174 -12.51 7.74 -18.72
N GLU A 175 -13.05 6.63 -19.22
CA GLU A 175 -13.90 5.74 -18.42
C GLU A 175 -13.09 5.05 -17.31
N VAL A 176 -13.48 5.27 -16.06
CA VAL A 176 -12.85 4.68 -14.87
C VAL A 176 -13.83 3.92 -14.00
N VAL A 177 -13.29 3.00 -13.21
CA VAL A 177 -13.97 2.42 -12.06
C VAL A 177 -13.24 2.86 -10.80
N ILE A 178 -13.98 3.42 -9.85
CA ILE A 178 -13.49 3.81 -8.53
C ILE A 178 -14.07 2.85 -7.50
N ARG A 179 -13.20 2.17 -6.78
CA ARG A 179 -13.58 1.22 -5.72
C ARG A 179 -13.15 1.73 -4.37
N GLU A 180 -13.89 1.35 -3.33
CA GLU A 180 -13.44 1.57 -1.97
C GLU A 180 -12.13 0.83 -1.71
N LYS A 181 -11.14 1.56 -1.19
CA LYS A 181 -9.93 0.96 -0.67
C LYS A 181 -10.21 0.41 0.71
N ILE A 182 -10.08 -0.91 0.86
CA ILE A 182 -10.32 -1.60 2.12
C ILE A 182 -9.02 -1.62 2.94
N HIS A 183 -9.14 -1.33 4.22
CA HIS A 183 -8.05 -1.43 5.19
C HIS A 183 -7.97 -2.83 5.77
N GLY A 184 -6.98 -3.58 5.38
CA GLY A 184 -6.81 -4.97 5.80
C GLY A 184 -5.41 -5.49 5.55
N MET A 185 -5.32 -6.76 5.24
CA MET A 185 -4.10 -7.45 4.86
C MET A 185 -4.20 -7.93 3.42
N ASN A 186 -3.29 -7.48 2.57
CA ASN A 186 -3.21 -7.95 1.20
C ASN A 186 -3.02 -9.46 1.14
N SER A 187 -3.73 -10.11 0.24
CA SER A 187 -3.71 -11.55 0.03
C SER A 187 -3.51 -11.90 -1.44
N LYS A 188 -2.96 -13.09 -1.68
CA LYS A 188 -2.88 -13.68 -3.01
C LYS A 188 -3.13 -15.17 -2.96
N PHE A 189 -3.89 -15.66 -3.93
CA PHE A 189 -4.27 -17.06 -4.07
C PHE A 189 -3.96 -17.53 -5.49
N LEU A 190 -3.34 -18.69 -5.61
CA LEU A 190 -2.92 -19.25 -6.88
C LEU A 190 -3.07 -20.77 -6.88
N HIS A 191 -3.75 -21.31 -7.88
CA HIS A 191 -3.72 -22.74 -8.18
C HIS A 191 -2.91 -23.00 -9.46
N THR A 192 -1.93 -23.90 -9.41
CA THR A 192 -1.05 -24.21 -10.56
C THR A 192 -1.49 -25.44 -11.35
N GLY A 193 -2.74 -25.89 -11.18
CA GLY A 193 -3.21 -27.18 -11.69
C GLY A 193 -2.81 -28.37 -10.79
N LYS A 194 -1.70 -28.26 -10.08
CA LYS A 194 -1.17 -29.32 -9.19
C LYS A 194 -1.22 -28.96 -7.70
N ARG A 195 -1.07 -27.68 -7.38
CA ARG A 195 -0.98 -27.20 -5.99
C ARG A 195 -1.65 -25.85 -5.85
N PHE A 196 -2.22 -25.66 -4.68
CA PHE A 196 -2.79 -24.38 -4.25
C PHE A 196 -1.81 -23.64 -3.35
N TYR A 197 -1.67 -22.34 -3.56
CA TYR A 197 -0.79 -21.45 -2.82
C TYR A 197 -1.59 -20.29 -2.23
N VAL A 198 -1.38 -20.07 -0.95
CA VAL A 198 -2.00 -18.99 -0.18
C VAL A 198 -0.91 -18.06 0.31
N GLY A 199 -1.09 -16.76 0.19
CA GLY A 199 -0.04 -15.83 0.57
C GLY A 199 -0.50 -14.44 0.97
N SER A 200 0.42 -13.75 1.62
CA SER A 200 0.38 -12.31 1.87
C SER A 200 0.94 -11.54 0.66
N ARG A 201 1.02 -10.21 0.76
CA ARG A 201 1.57 -9.35 -0.30
C ARG A 201 2.94 -9.80 -0.81
N THR A 202 3.86 -10.16 0.08
CA THR A 202 5.26 -10.43 -0.28
C THR A 202 5.57 -11.90 -0.49
N GLN A 203 4.93 -12.82 0.23
CA GLN A 203 5.31 -14.24 0.22
C GLN A 203 4.11 -15.19 0.36
N PHE A 204 4.25 -16.39 -0.17
CA PHE A 204 3.34 -17.49 0.13
C PHE A 204 3.60 -18.01 1.55
N ARG A 205 2.52 -18.34 2.25
CA ARG A 205 2.52 -18.77 3.65
C ARG A 205 2.40 -20.29 3.75
N LYS A 206 2.98 -20.84 4.80
CA LYS A 206 2.85 -22.27 5.15
C LYS A 206 2.11 -22.34 6.49
N GLY A 207 1.15 -23.26 6.55
CA GLY A 207 0.38 -23.48 7.77
C GLY A 207 -0.78 -22.51 7.99
N PRO A 208 -1.58 -22.73 9.04
CA PRO A 208 -2.82 -21.99 9.29
C PRO A 208 -2.56 -20.51 9.52
N SER A 209 -3.43 -19.68 8.91
CA SER A 209 -3.38 -18.22 9.02
C SER A 209 -4.72 -17.64 8.56
N ALA A 210 -4.98 -16.35 8.80
CA ALA A 210 -6.18 -15.68 8.33
C ALA A 210 -6.40 -15.83 6.81
N TRP A 211 -5.34 -15.86 6.02
CA TRP A 211 -5.42 -16.11 4.57
C TRP A 211 -5.90 -17.52 4.24
N HIS A 212 -5.50 -18.55 5.02
CA HIS A 212 -5.99 -19.93 4.85
C HIS A 212 -7.44 -20.04 5.27
N THR A 213 -7.84 -19.40 6.36
CA THR A 213 -9.26 -19.34 6.80
C THR A 213 -10.15 -18.77 5.68
N ILE A 214 -9.71 -17.70 5.01
CA ILE A 214 -10.42 -17.13 3.86
C ILE A 214 -10.45 -18.11 2.68
N ALA A 215 -9.33 -18.75 2.37
CA ALA A 215 -9.24 -19.71 1.28
C ALA A 215 -10.23 -20.88 1.46
N GLU A 216 -10.34 -21.40 2.68
CA GLU A 216 -11.28 -22.47 3.07
C GLU A 216 -12.72 -21.96 3.01
N ARG A 217 -13.04 -20.82 3.64
CA ARG A 217 -14.39 -20.27 3.72
C ARG A 217 -15.00 -20.00 2.34
N HIS A 218 -14.20 -19.48 1.41
CA HIS A 218 -14.63 -19.19 0.05
C HIS A 218 -14.38 -20.35 -0.92
N ASN A 219 -13.88 -21.49 -0.45
CA ASN A 219 -13.53 -22.65 -1.25
C ASN A 219 -12.64 -22.31 -2.46
N LEU A 220 -11.65 -21.42 -2.22
CA LEU A 220 -10.82 -20.85 -3.30
C LEU A 220 -9.94 -21.89 -3.98
N GLU A 221 -9.49 -22.93 -3.29
CA GLU A 221 -8.72 -24.00 -3.92
C GLU A 221 -9.51 -24.69 -5.03
N GLN A 222 -10.76 -25.07 -4.77
CA GLN A 222 -11.62 -25.72 -5.75
C GLN A 222 -12.00 -24.76 -6.88
N LYS A 223 -12.40 -23.52 -6.53
CA LYS A 223 -12.78 -22.49 -7.49
C LYS A 223 -11.65 -22.16 -8.46
N LEU A 224 -10.42 -22.01 -7.98
CA LEU A 224 -9.27 -21.65 -8.80
C LEU A 224 -8.59 -22.84 -9.50
N ARG A 225 -8.98 -24.08 -9.19
CA ARG A 225 -8.41 -25.28 -9.83
C ARG A 225 -8.61 -25.30 -11.34
N ASN A 226 -9.75 -24.80 -11.81
CA ASN A 226 -10.08 -24.72 -13.24
C ASN A 226 -9.46 -23.51 -13.96
N TYR A 227 -8.77 -22.65 -13.20
CA TYR A 227 -8.11 -21.45 -13.71
C TYR A 227 -6.63 -21.46 -13.31
N PRO A 228 -5.86 -22.48 -13.77
CA PRO A 228 -4.46 -22.57 -13.42
C PRO A 228 -3.71 -21.33 -13.93
N ASN A 229 -2.75 -20.87 -13.12
CA ASN A 229 -1.96 -19.69 -13.40
C ASN A 229 -2.66 -18.33 -13.27
N ILE A 230 -3.92 -18.28 -12.81
CA ILE A 230 -4.53 -17.02 -12.38
C ILE A 230 -4.19 -16.79 -10.90
N VAL A 231 -3.53 -15.67 -10.62
CA VAL A 231 -3.33 -15.17 -9.26
C VAL A 231 -4.47 -14.22 -8.93
N LEU A 232 -5.29 -14.60 -7.96
CA LEU A 232 -6.34 -13.74 -7.41
C LEU A 232 -5.74 -12.92 -6.28
N PHE A 233 -5.89 -11.59 -6.33
CA PHE A 233 -5.52 -10.67 -5.26
C PHE A 233 -6.75 -10.10 -4.57
N GLY A 234 -6.64 -9.88 -3.27
CA GLY A 234 -7.72 -9.29 -2.49
C GLY A 234 -7.26 -8.80 -1.13
N GLU A 235 -8.20 -8.26 -0.38
CA GLU A 235 -7.97 -7.75 0.97
C GLU A 235 -8.69 -8.62 1.98
N VAL A 236 -7.96 -9.10 2.99
CA VAL A 236 -8.50 -9.75 4.18
C VAL A 236 -8.65 -8.69 5.25
N PHE A 237 -9.86 -8.50 5.77
CA PHE A 237 -10.19 -7.42 6.69
C PHE A 237 -11.07 -7.91 7.86
N GLY A 238 -11.24 -7.08 8.88
CA GLY A 238 -11.96 -7.42 10.10
C GLY A 238 -11.04 -7.39 11.32
N GLU A 239 -11.05 -8.44 12.14
CA GLU A 239 -10.28 -8.48 13.39
C GLU A 239 -8.75 -8.45 13.24
N CYS A 240 -8.25 -8.46 12.01
CA CYS A 240 -6.83 -8.38 11.70
C CYS A 240 -6.26 -6.94 11.68
N GLN A 241 -7.09 -5.92 11.75
CA GLN A 241 -6.70 -4.50 11.70
C GLN A 241 -7.57 -3.65 12.64
N ASP A 242 -7.23 -2.36 12.83
CA ASP A 242 -7.99 -1.44 13.69
C ASP A 242 -9.39 -1.12 13.15
N LEU A 243 -9.59 -1.04 11.83
CA LEU A 243 -10.90 -0.91 11.24
C LEU A 243 -11.57 -2.29 11.09
N LYS A 244 -12.57 -2.56 11.90
CA LYS A 244 -13.21 -3.89 12.00
C LYS A 244 -14.30 -4.15 10.96
N TYR A 245 -14.80 -3.12 10.25
CA TYR A 245 -15.86 -3.20 9.22
C TYR A 245 -17.15 -3.91 9.70
N GLY A 246 -17.43 -3.88 11.00
CA GLY A 246 -18.57 -4.59 11.57
C GLY A 246 -18.46 -6.11 11.51
N VAL A 247 -17.26 -6.65 11.31
CA VAL A 247 -16.99 -8.08 11.39
C VAL A 247 -16.99 -8.48 12.86
N PRO A 248 -17.87 -9.41 13.30
CA PRO A 248 -17.90 -9.85 14.69
C PRO A 248 -16.65 -10.68 15.02
N PRO A 249 -16.14 -10.62 16.26
CA PRO A 249 -14.98 -11.40 16.68
C PRO A 249 -15.12 -12.91 16.42
N SER A 250 -16.33 -13.45 16.52
CA SER A 250 -16.63 -14.88 16.25
C SER A 250 -16.43 -15.26 14.78
N GLU A 251 -16.57 -14.29 13.85
CA GLU A 251 -16.30 -14.50 12.43
C GLU A 251 -14.82 -14.24 12.12
N GLY A 252 -14.19 -13.31 12.83
CA GLY A 252 -12.78 -12.95 12.74
C GLY A 252 -12.44 -12.11 11.51
N VAL A 253 -12.47 -12.70 10.31
CA VAL A 253 -12.04 -12.00 9.08
C VAL A 253 -13.01 -12.25 7.92
N ARG A 254 -13.09 -11.24 7.02
CA ARG A 254 -13.77 -11.30 5.71
C ARG A 254 -12.78 -11.01 4.59
N PHE A 255 -13.25 -11.17 3.36
CA PHE A 255 -12.43 -11.03 2.17
C PHE A 255 -13.20 -10.34 1.05
N VAL A 256 -12.49 -9.52 0.28
CA VAL A 256 -12.91 -9.02 -1.03
C VAL A 256 -11.76 -9.09 -2.02
N ALA A 257 -12.05 -9.57 -3.23
CA ALA A 257 -11.12 -9.51 -4.34
C ALA A 257 -11.04 -8.08 -4.90
N PHE A 258 -9.88 -7.71 -5.42
CA PHE A 258 -9.71 -6.41 -6.08
C PHE A 258 -8.92 -6.49 -7.39
N ASP A 259 -8.21 -7.60 -7.66
CA ASP A 259 -7.46 -7.76 -8.90
C ASP A 259 -7.15 -9.23 -9.23
N ALA A 260 -6.78 -9.51 -10.48
CA ALA A 260 -6.29 -10.82 -10.88
C ALA A 260 -5.23 -10.71 -12.00
N LEU A 261 -4.22 -11.59 -11.93
CA LEU A 261 -3.09 -11.65 -12.85
C LEU A 261 -3.01 -13.02 -13.50
N VAL A 262 -3.04 -13.07 -14.83
CA VAL A 262 -2.75 -14.28 -15.59
C VAL A 262 -1.24 -14.39 -15.77
N MET A 263 -0.67 -15.53 -15.40
CA MET A 263 0.74 -15.88 -15.62
C MET A 263 0.82 -16.93 -16.72
N ASN A 264 1.21 -16.53 -17.93
CA ASN A 264 1.31 -17.44 -19.05
C ASN A 264 2.54 -18.35 -18.98
N ALA A 265 2.49 -19.48 -19.66
CA ALA A 265 3.56 -20.46 -19.68
C ALA A 265 4.86 -19.91 -20.33
N ASP A 266 4.74 -18.94 -21.23
CA ASP A 266 5.86 -18.23 -21.87
C ASP A 266 6.52 -17.19 -20.97
N GLY A 267 6.06 -17.05 -19.71
CA GLY A 267 6.54 -16.07 -18.74
C GLY A 267 5.89 -14.68 -18.87
N THR A 268 5.03 -14.46 -19.85
CA THR A 268 4.29 -13.20 -19.95
C THR A 268 3.20 -13.10 -18.87
N ARG A 269 2.84 -11.87 -18.52
CA ARG A 269 1.88 -11.57 -17.47
C ARG A 269 0.85 -10.59 -17.99
N LYS A 270 -0.42 -10.87 -17.73
CA LYS A 270 -1.54 -10.00 -18.13
C LYS A 270 -2.50 -9.80 -16.98
N TRP A 271 -2.72 -8.56 -16.60
CA TRP A 271 -3.78 -8.20 -15.65
C TRP A 271 -5.14 -8.35 -16.33
N LEU A 272 -6.13 -8.85 -15.61
CA LEU A 272 -7.50 -8.83 -16.09
C LEU A 272 -7.99 -7.39 -16.18
N SER A 273 -8.73 -7.08 -17.24
CA SER A 273 -9.47 -5.81 -17.31
C SER A 273 -10.50 -5.75 -16.16
N ASN A 274 -11.05 -4.56 -15.89
CA ASN A 274 -12.06 -4.47 -14.84
C ASN A 274 -13.27 -5.36 -15.12
N ASN A 275 -13.73 -5.40 -16.37
CA ASN A 275 -14.89 -6.19 -16.76
C ASN A 275 -14.59 -7.70 -16.71
N ASP A 276 -13.40 -8.12 -17.13
CA ASP A 276 -12.98 -9.53 -17.05
C ASP A 276 -12.87 -9.98 -15.59
N LEU A 277 -12.34 -9.10 -14.72
CA LEU A 277 -12.24 -9.38 -13.29
C LEU A 277 -13.63 -9.52 -12.64
N GLU A 278 -14.56 -8.62 -12.97
CA GLU A 278 -15.93 -8.69 -12.47
C GLU A 278 -16.62 -9.97 -12.92
N SER A 279 -16.51 -10.31 -14.20
CA SER A 279 -17.06 -11.56 -14.76
C SER A 279 -16.44 -12.80 -14.12
N PHE A 280 -15.12 -12.79 -13.91
CA PHE A 280 -14.38 -13.86 -13.24
C PHE A 280 -14.83 -14.06 -11.80
N CYS A 281 -14.89 -13.00 -11.02
CA CYS A 281 -15.32 -13.07 -9.63
C CYS A 281 -16.79 -13.43 -9.49
N PHE A 282 -17.67 -12.88 -10.35
CA PHE A 282 -19.09 -13.21 -10.38
C PHE A 282 -19.32 -14.69 -10.70
N GLY A 283 -18.66 -15.21 -11.75
CA GLY A 283 -18.79 -16.62 -12.15
C GLY A 283 -18.28 -17.62 -11.09
N LEU A 284 -17.41 -17.17 -10.18
CA LEU A 284 -16.87 -17.97 -9.08
C LEU A 284 -17.52 -17.64 -7.73
N ASP A 285 -18.52 -16.77 -7.67
CA ASP A 285 -19.10 -16.30 -6.41
C ASP A 285 -18.02 -15.86 -5.42
N ILE A 286 -17.16 -14.93 -5.87
CA ILE A 286 -16.10 -14.30 -5.08
C ILE A 286 -16.47 -12.84 -4.83
N PRO A 287 -16.59 -12.38 -3.57
CA PRO A 287 -16.94 -11.00 -3.28
C PRO A 287 -15.82 -10.06 -3.72
N MET A 288 -16.20 -8.89 -4.24
CA MET A 288 -15.27 -7.86 -4.71
C MET A 288 -15.33 -6.60 -3.87
N ALA A 289 -14.23 -5.83 -3.88
CA ALA A 289 -14.22 -4.50 -3.31
C ALA A 289 -15.32 -3.63 -3.93
N PRO A 290 -16.13 -2.91 -3.11
CA PRO A 290 -17.30 -2.17 -3.59
C PRO A 290 -16.95 -1.09 -4.62
N VAL A 291 -17.77 -0.97 -5.65
CA VAL A 291 -17.72 0.14 -6.61
C VAL A 291 -18.39 1.36 -6.00
N LEU A 292 -17.69 2.48 -5.98
CA LEU A 292 -18.22 3.79 -5.56
C LEU A 292 -18.67 4.63 -6.75
N TYR A 293 -17.98 4.46 -7.90
CA TYR A 293 -18.28 5.19 -9.11
C TYR A 293 -17.81 4.42 -10.35
N ARG A 294 -18.55 4.56 -11.45
CA ARG A 294 -18.17 4.11 -12.79
C ARG A 294 -18.62 5.17 -13.79
N GLY A 295 -17.71 5.62 -14.62
CA GLY A 295 -17.97 6.62 -15.65
C GLY A 295 -16.74 7.45 -15.97
N PRO A 296 -16.89 8.58 -16.70
CA PRO A 296 -15.78 9.42 -17.09
C PRO A 296 -15.08 10.05 -15.89
N TRP A 297 -13.74 9.99 -15.90
CA TRP A 297 -12.90 10.58 -14.87
C TRP A 297 -12.97 12.11 -14.88
N LYS A 298 -13.08 12.68 -13.70
CA LYS A 298 -12.94 14.12 -13.44
C LYS A 298 -12.13 14.33 -12.17
N PRO A 299 -11.29 15.38 -12.08
CA PRO A 299 -10.43 15.64 -10.91
C PRO A 299 -11.17 15.71 -9.57
N GLU A 300 -12.40 16.25 -9.55
CA GLU A 300 -13.21 16.36 -8.33
C GLU A 300 -13.62 15.02 -7.72
N MET A 301 -13.50 13.91 -8.47
CA MET A 301 -13.81 12.57 -7.97
C MET A 301 -12.83 12.06 -6.91
N VAL A 302 -11.70 12.74 -6.72
CA VAL A 302 -10.82 12.50 -5.57
C VAL A 302 -11.55 12.67 -4.25
N SER A 303 -12.62 13.48 -4.20
CA SER A 303 -13.47 13.67 -3.02
C SER A 303 -14.15 12.37 -2.57
N LEU A 304 -14.32 11.39 -3.45
CA LEU A 304 -14.83 10.06 -3.10
C LEU A 304 -13.91 9.29 -2.15
N ALA A 305 -12.68 9.75 -1.92
CA ALA A 305 -11.82 9.19 -0.88
C ALA A 305 -12.37 9.44 0.53
N GLU A 306 -13.18 10.48 0.68
CA GLU A 306 -13.83 10.84 1.93
C GLU A 306 -15.19 10.14 2.10
N GLY A 307 -15.68 10.13 3.33
CA GLY A 307 -16.99 9.59 3.67
C GLY A 307 -16.92 8.25 4.40
N ARG A 308 -18.08 7.65 4.62
CA ARG A 308 -18.19 6.37 5.34
C ARG A 308 -17.89 5.20 4.41
N SER A 309 -17.36 4.12 4.99
CA SER A 309 -17.27 2.84 4.29
C SER A 309 -18.65 2.38 3.82
N VAL A 310 -18.72 1.79 2.63
CA VAL A 310 -19.95 1.18 2.10
C VAL A 310 -20.00 -0.34 2.34
N ILE A 311 -19.01 -0.90 3.04
CA ILE A 311 -19.07 -2.30 3.48
C ILE A 311 -20.22 -2.45 4.48
N PRO A 312 -21.11 -3.43 4.27
CA PRO A 312 -22.22 -3.68 5.19
C PRO A 312 -21.74 -3.95 6.63
N GLY A 313 -22.29 -3.17 7.58
CA GLY A 313 -21.93 -3.23 8.99
C GLY A 313 -20.79 -2.29 9.42
N ALA A 314 -20.06 -1.69 8.49
CA ALA A 314 -19.03 -0.72 8.83
C ALA A 314 -19.63 0.59 9.37
N ASN A 315 -19.07 1.10 10.47
CA ASN A 315 -19.54 2.35 11.11
C ASN A 315 -18.46 3.44 11.16
N HIS A 316 -17.38 3.29 10.41
CA HIS A 316 -16.22 4.18 10.36
C HIS A 316 -16.06 4.83 8.98
N CYS A 317 -15.13 5.79 8.84
CA CYS A 317 -14.75 6.34 7.55
C CYS A 317 -14.03 5.26 6.71
N ARG A 318 -14.18 5.36 5.38
CA ARG A 318 -13.39 4.52 4.47
C ARG A 318 -11.92 4.88 4.53
N GLU A 319 -11.03 3.93 4.21
CA GLU A 319 -9.60 4.23 4.08
C GLU A 319 -9.33 5.19 2.92
N GLY A 320 -10.06 5.04 1.83
CA GLY A 320 -9.89 5.83 0.63
C GLY A 320 -10.47 5.14 -0.59
N ILE A 321 -9.84 5.39 -1.73
CA ILE A 321 -10.26 4.87 -3.04
C ILE A 321 -9.10 4.28 -3.82
N VAL A 322 -9.45 3.38 -4.76
CA VAL A 322 -8.58 2.92 -5.84
C VAL A 322 -9.29 3.25 -7.16
N ILE A 323 -8.57 3.95 -8.04
CA ILE A 323 -9.07 4.41 -9.34
C ILE A 323 -8.34 3.61 -10.42
N ARG A 324 -9.10 3.08 -11.36
CA ARG A 324 -8.59 2.26 -12.45
C ARG A 324 -9.34 2.57 -13.74
N PRO A 325 -8.66 2.82 -14.87
CA PRO A 325 -9.32 2.86 -16.19
C PRO A 325 -10.07 1.54 -16.45
N VAL A 326 -11.23 1.64 -17.09
CA VAL A 326 -11.99 0.45 -17.52
C VAL A 326 -11.18 -0.36 -18.52
N ILE A 327 -10.49 0.32 -19.43
CA ILE A 327 -9.56 -0.29 -20.39
C ILE A 327 -8.15 -0.23 -19.79
N GLU A 328 -7.54 -1.40 -19.61
CA GLU A 328 -6.16 -1.49 -19.09
C GLU A 328 -5.18 -0.74 -19.99
N ARG A 329 -4.39 0.11 -19.40
CA ARG A 329 -3.32 0.84 -20.07
C ARG A 329 -2.08 1.04 -19.17
N THR A 330 -0.99 1.42 -19.77
CA THR A 330 0.27 1.73 -19.09
C THR A 330 0.67 3.19 -19.33
N ASP A 331 1.41 3.76 -18.39
CA ASP A 331 2.06 5.07 -18.47
C ASP A 331 3.55 4.88 -18.22
N LEU A 332 4.40 5.60 -18.92
CA LEU A 332 5.86 5.46 -18.84
C LEU A 332 6.42 5.75 -17.43
N ARG A 333 5.73 6.56 -16.64
CA ARG A 333 6.16 6.98 -15.30
C ARG A 333 5.86 5.94 -14.22
N ILE A 334 4.74 5.21 -14.34
CA ILE A 334 4.24 4.32 -13.29
C ILE A 334 3.99 2.89 -13.74
N GLY A 335 4.14 2.60 -15.01
CA GLY A 335 3.74 1.31 -15.59
C GLY A 335 2.22 1.21 -15.70
N ARG A 336 1.61 0.17 -15.12
CA ARG A 336 0.15 -0.01 -15.13
C ARG A 336 -0.57 1.14 -14.47
N VAL A 337 -1.58 1.69 -15.14
CA VAL A 337 -2.37 2.80 -14.60
C VAL A 337 -3.43 2.28 -13.64
N GLN A 338 -3.12 2.39 -12.38
CA GLN A 338 -4.01 2.16 -11.26
C GLN A 338 -3.50 2.99 -10.09
N LEU A 339 -4.33 3.84 -9.52
CA LEU A 339 -3.91 4.82 -8.53
C LEU A 339 -4.73 4.70 -7.24
N LYS A 340 -4.08 4.91 -6.10
CA LYS A 340 -4.73 4.94 -4.79
C LYS A 340 -4.75 6.35 -4.21
N LEU A 341 -5.76 6.61 -3.41
CA LEU A 341 -5.87 7.81 -2.58
C LEU A 341 -6.42 7.44 -1.22
N ALA A 342 -5.67 7.70 -0.17
CA ALA A 342 -6.17 7.63 1.20
C ALA A 342 -6.85 8.95 1.57
N GLY A 343 -8.02 8.85 2.21
CA GLY A 343 -8.81 10.00 2.66
C GLY A 343 -8.16 10.73 3.84
N GLU A 344 -8.43 12.04 3.95
CA GLU A 344 -7.92 12.85 5.06
C GLU A 344 -8.51 12.42 6.40
N MET A 345 -9.81 12.08 6.41
CA MET A 345 -10.49 11.56 7.61
C MET A 345 -9.81 10.29 8.10
N TYR A 346 -9.47 9.38 7.18
CA TYR A 346 -8.75 8.15 7.53
C TYR A 346 -7.33 8.43 8.04
N LEU A 347 -6.57 9.27 7.35
CA LEU A 347 -5.17 9.57 7.68
C LEU A 347 -5.02 10.35 9.00
N THR A 348 -6.05 11.11 9.40
CA THR A 348 -6.03 11.92 10.63
C THR A 348 -6.83 11.31 11.78
N ARG A 349 -7.42 10.12 11.59
CA ARG A 349 -8.16 9.42 12.65
C ARG A 349 -7.26 9.06 13.82
N LYS A 350 -7.86 8.91 15.00
CA LYS A 350 -7.20 8.23 16.12
C LYS A 350 -7.20 6.73 15.81
N GLU A 351 -6.04 6.12 15.74
CA GLU A 351 -5.91 4.66 15.66
C GLU A 351 -6.56 4.07 16.92
N GLN A 352 -7.48 3.12 16.73
CA GLN A 352 -8.02 2.35 17.86
C GLN A 352 -7.02 1.25 18.21
N PRO A 353 -6.80 0.96 19.49
CA PRO A 353 -5.88 -0.08 19.93
C PRO A 353 -6.30 -1.49 19.48
#